data_b77ce194c6f1703fbf2e30cb5addb0ee
#
_entry.id   b77ce194c6f1703fbf2e30cb5addb0ee
#
_cell.length_a   1.000
_cell.length_b   1.000
_cell.length_c   1.000
_cell.angle_alpha   90.00
_cell.angle_beta   90.00
_cell.angle_gamma   90.00
#
_symmetry.space_group_name_H-M   'P 1'
#
loop_
_entity.id
_entity.type
_entity.pdbx_description
1 polymer ?
#
loop_
_entity_poly.entity_id
_entity_poly.type
_entity_poly.pdbx_seq_one_letter_code
_entity_poly.pdbx_strand_id
1 'polypeptide(L)'
;GRRYFAMTQPNVRAVCQDGRFFLQKTDRRYDVIAVDAYRPPYIPFHLATVEFFQLARAHLTDEGVIAINVGRTHDDYRLVDALAATLAQVFPSVYIIDEPDPGYGLGNSLVVGTVQTTRLENLRVNSTTLTHPLLVEMMQRVLPQVRIARPSPGTPIFTDDRAPIEQVV
;
A
#
# COMPACT_ATOMS: atom_id res chain seq x y z
N GLY A 1 2.70 -14.84 -17.55
CA GLY A 1 1.87 -15.24 -16.41
C GLY A 1 1.19 -16.58 -16.65
N ARG A 2 0.41 -16.72 -17.74
CA ARG A 2 -0.32 -17.96 -18.05
C ARG A 2 0.61 -19.13 -18.31
N ARG A 3 1.68 -18.91 -19.07
CA ARG A 3 2.60 -19.99 -19.49
C ARG A 3 3.52 -20.47 -18.39
N TYR A 4 4.02 -19.57 -17.54
CA TYR A 4 5.09 -19.89 -16.59
C TYR A 4 4.64 -19.91 -15.11
N PHE A 5 3.51 -19.27 -14.79
CA PHE A 5 3.01 -19.14 -13.42
C PHE A 5 1.59 -19.68 -13.23
N ALA A 6 1.11 -20.48 -14.21
CA ALA A 6 -0.21 -21.10 -14.16
C ALA A 6 -1.35 -20.13 -13.79
N MET A 7 -1.27 -18.86 -14.26
CA MET A 7 -2.29 -17.84 -14.01
C MET A 7 -3.54 -18.13 -14.85
N THR A 8 -4.30 -19.17 -14.45
CA THR A 8 -5.46 -19.70 -15.16
C THR A 8 -6.74 -19.67 -14.33
N GLN A 9 -6.68 -19.12 -13.12
CA GLN A 9 -7.81 -19.05 -12.21
C GLN A 9 -8.95 -18.22 -12.84
N PRO A 10 -10.22 -18.71 -12.82
CA PRO A 10 -11.35 -18.06 -13.48
C PRO A 10 -11.71 -16.70 -12.88
N ASN A 11 -11.33 -16.46 -11.63
CA ASN A 11 -11.53 -15.19 -10.92
C ASN A 11 -10.40 -14.18 -11.13
N VAL A 12 -9.37 -14.51 -11.92
CA VAL A 12 -8.26 -13.61 -12.24
C VAL A 12 -8.46 -13.00 -13.63
N ARG A 13 -8.59 -11.68 -13.69
CA ARG A 13 -8.61 -10.90 -14.92
C ARG A 13 -7.29 -10.12 -15.05
N ALA A 14 -6.40 -10.59 -15.90
CA ALA A 14 -5.17 -9.87 -16.23
C ALA A 14 -5.45 -8.81 -17.30
N VAL A 15 -5.03 -7.57 -17.04
CA VAL A 15 -5.10 -6.44 -17.95
C VAL A 15 -3.68 -5.88 -18.13
N CYS A 16 -3.20 -5.84 -19.39
CA CYS A 16 -1.89 -5.27 -19.71
C CYS A 16 -2.06 -3.77 -19.99
N GLN A 17 -2.02 -2.97 -18.92
CA GLN A 17 -2.24 -1.53 -19.00
C GLN A 17 -1.58 -0.84 -17.78
N ASP A 18 -1.22 0.44 -17.91
CA ASP A 18 -0.85 1.25 -16.77
C ASP A 18 -1.99 1.33 -15.74
N GLY A 19 -1.66 1.14 -14.46
CA GLY A 19 -2.67 1.02 -13.40
C GLY A 19 -3.46 2.32 -13.17
N ARG A 20 -2.80 3.48 -13.26
CA ARG A 20 -3.47 4.78 -13.13
C ARG A 20 -4.39 5.04 -14.30
N PHE A 21 -3.91 4.78 -15.51
CA PHE A 21 -4.75 4.90 -16.71
C PHE A 21 -5.94 3.94 -16.68
N PHE A 22 -5.75 2.71 -16.19
CA PHE A 22 -6.84 1.76 -16.02
C PHE A 22 -7.91 2.29 -15.05
N LEU A 23 -7.51 2.85 -13.90
CA LEU A 23 -8.46 3.44 -12.95
C LEU A 23 -9.22 4.62 -13.55
N GLN A 24 -8.57 5.45 -14.37
CA GLN A 24 -9.23 6.57 -15.06
C GLN A 24 -10.32 6.16 -16.07
N LYS A 25 -10.31 4.90 -16.52
CA LYS A 25 -11.21 4.39 -17.57
C LYS A 25 -12.25 3.39 -17.07
N THR A 26 -12.17 2.95 -15.82
CA THR A 26 -13.09 1.99 -15.23
C THR A 26 -14.15 2.69 -14.38
N ASP A 27 -15.38 2.18 -14.40
CA ASP A 27 -16.43 2.60 -13.47
C ASP A 27 -16.54 1.68 -12.24
N ARG A 28 -15.61 0.72 -12.10
CA ARG A 28 -15.65 -0.26 -11.02
C ARG A 28 -15.15 0.33 -9.72
N ARG A 29 -15.72 -0.15 -8.61
CA ARG A 29 -15.20 0.04 -7.25
C ARG A 29 -14.59 -1.26 -6.75
N TYR A 30 -13.62 -1.13 -5.87
CA TYR A 30 -12.82 -2.23 -5.33
C TYR A 30 -12.79 -2.15 -3.81
N ASP A 31 -12.80 -3.30 -3.16
CA ASP A 31 -12.59 -3.37 -1.70
C ASP A 31 -11.12 -3.17 -1.34
N VAL A 32 -10.23 -3.59 -2.25
CA VAL A 32 -8.78 -3.45 -2.08
C VAL A 32 -8.15 -2.97 -3.39
N ILE A 33 -7.34 -1.92 -3.32
CA ILE A 33 -6.40 -1.54 -4.37
C ILE A 33 -4.99 -1.77 -3.82
N ALA A 34 -4.28 -2.77 -4.37
CA ALA A 34 -2.89 -3.04 -4.01
C ALA A 34 -1.95 -2.48 -5.09
N VAL A 35 -1.00 -1.67 -4.66
CA VAL A 35 0.05 -1.09 -5.50
C VAL A 35 1.36 -1.80 -5.20
N ASP A 36 1.76 -2.69 -6.09
CA ASP A 36 3.02 -3.43 -6.03
C ASP A 36 3.73 -3.30 -7.39
N ALA A 37 3.91 -2.04 -7.81
CA ALA A 37 4.51 -1.70 -9.08
C ALA A 37 5.90 -1.12 -8.83
N TYR A 38 6.91 -1.86 -9.29
CA TYR A 38 8.30 -1.43 -9.21
C TYR A 38 8.90 -1.27 -10.61
N ARG A 39 9.60 -0.17 -10.79
CA ARG A 39 10.66 -0.04 -11.79
C ARG A 39 11.96 0.05 -10.99
N PRO A 40 12.66 -1.07 -10.79
CA PRO A 40 13.79 -1.09 -9.88
C PRO A 40 14.77 0.08 -10.08
N PRO A 41 15.16 0.77 -9.00
CA PRO A 41 14.79 0.51 -7.59
C PRO A 41 13.53 1.23 -7.09
N TYR A 42 12.80 1.97 -7.94
CA TYR A 42 11.78 2.93 -7.53
C TYR A 42 10.34 2.51 -7.82
N ILE A 43 9.40 3.03 -7.04
CA ILE A 43 7.97 3.05 -7.38
C ILE A 43 7.78 4.08 -8.48
N PRO A 44 7.00 3.80 -9.56
CA PRO A 44 6.67 4.80 -10.57
C PRO A 44 6.00 6.03 -9.91
N PHE A 45 6.58 7.21 -10.08
CA PHE A 45 6.17 8.42 -9.37
C PHE A 45 4.67 8.72 -9.52
N HIS A 46 4.09 8.49 -10.70
CA HIS A 46 2.68 8.73 -10.98
C HIS A 46 1.70 7.80 -10.24
N LEU A 47 2.20 6.79 -9.53
CA LEU A 47 1.45 5.91 -8.64
C LEU A 47 1.68 6.21 -7.15
N ALA A 48 2.33 7.33 -6.84
CA ALA A 48 2.74 7.69 -5.48
C ALA A 48 2.33 9.12 -5.07
N THR A 49 1.45 9.77 -5.85
CA THR A 49 1.05 11.17 -5.67
C THR A 49 -0.32 11.32 -5.00
N VAL A 50 -0.58 12.48 -4.41
CA VAL A 50 -1.89 12.82 -3.85
C VAL A 50 -3.00 12.61 -4.88
N GLU A 51 -2.78 13.03 -6.14
CA GLU A 51 -3.74 12.94 -7.21
C GLU A 51 -4.05 11.48 -7.60
N PHE A 52 -3.03 10.62 -7.61
CA PHE A 52 -3.25 9.19 -7.80
C PHE A 52 -4.06 8.59 -6.63
N PHE A 53 -3.76 8.97 -5.40
CA PHE A 53 -4.48 8.47 -4.22
C PHE A 53 -5.93 8.97 -4.16
N GLN A 54 -6.20 10.20 -4.62
CA GLN A 54 -7.56 10.70 -4.80
C GLN A 54 -8.33 9.88 -5.84
N LEU A 55 -7.69 9.57 -6.97
CA LEU A 55 -8.26 8.70 -8.00
C LEU A 55 -8.53 7.29 -7.43
N ALA A 56 -7.56 6.70 -6.75
CA ALA A 56 -7.73 5.38 -6.13
C ALA A 56 -8.87 5.38 -5.11
N ARG A 57 -8.96 6.40 -4.26
CA ARG A 57 -10.06 6.54 -3.28
C ARG A 57 -11.43 6.63 -3.94
N ALA A 58 -11.55 7.32 -5.07
CA ALA A 58 -12.81 7.41 -5.82
C ALA A 58 -13.27 6.04 -6.37
N HIS A 59 -12.33 5.10 -6.55
CA HIS A 59 -12.58 3.74 -7.00
C HIS A 59 -12.59 2.69 -5.87
N LEU A 60 -12.49 3.11 -4.62
CA LEU A 60 -12.68 2.23 -3.48
C LEU A 60 -14.14 2.20 -3.03
N THR A 61 -14.58 1.06 -2.49
CA THR A 61 -15.85 0.97 -1.77
C THR A 61 -15.78 1.78 -0.47
N ASP A 62 -16.92 1.98 0.19
CA ASP A 62 -16.97 2.77 1.42
C ASP A 62 -16.13 2.17 2.57
N GLU A 63 -15.91 0.86 2.56
CA GLU A 63 -15.02 0.14 3.49
C GLU A 63 -13.66 -0.23 2.87
N GLY A 64 -13.38 0.31 1.68
CA GLY A 64 -12.21 -0.05 0.90
C GLY A 64 -10.89 0.42 1.50
N VAL A 65 -9.82 -0.25 1.09
CA VAL A 65 -8.45 0.06 1.49
C VAL A 65 -7.52 0.14 0.30
N ILE A 66 -6.52 1.01 0.38
CA ILE A 66 -5.36 0.99 -0.50
C ILE A 66 -4.15 0.47 0.28
N ALA A 67 -3.33 -0.36 -0.34
CA ALA A 67 -2.07 -0.83 0.22
C ALA A 67 -0.95 -0.65 -0.80
N ILE A 68 0.16 -0.07 -0.37
CA ILE A 68 1.35 0.13 -1.21
C ILE A 68 2.51 -0.63 -0.61
N ASN A 69 3.13 -1.48 -1.41
CA ASN A 69 4.39 -2.12 -1.05
C ASN A 69 5.55 -1.13 -1.29
N VAL A 70 6.35 -0.89 -0.24
CA VAL A 70 7.45 0.08 -0.25
C VAL A 70 8.73 -0.63 0.16
N GLY A 71 9.68 -0.74 -0.77
CA GLY A 71 11.03 -1.22 -0.46
C GLY A 71 11.78 -0.23 0.42
N ARG A 72 12.56 -0.73 1.37
CA ARG A 72 13.39 0.05 2.27
C ARG A 72 14.67 -0.69 2.63
N THR A 73 15.66 0.01 3.13
CA THR A 73 16.76 -0.61 3.87
C THR A 73 16.35 -0.87 5.32
N HIS A 74 17.24 -1.49 6.10
CA HIS A 74 16.99 -1.81 7.51
C HIS A 74 16.61 -0.57 8.33
N ASP A 75 17.28 0.54 8.10
CA ASP A 75 17.20 1.77 8.92
C ASP A 75 16.67 3.01 8.15
N ASP A 76 16.41 2.91 6.84
CA ASP A 76 15.92 4.03 6.04
C ASP A 76 14.44 3.91 5.73
N TYR A 77 13.65 4.70 6.43
CA TYR A 77 12.20 4.79 6.31
C TYR A 77 11.72 6.05 5.56
N ARG A 78 12.63 6.86 5.00
CA ARG A 78 12.28 8.15 4.39
C ARG A 78 11.19 8.02 3.33
N LEU A 79 11.29 7.02 2.45
CA LEU A 79 10.28 6.79 1.40
C LEU A 79 8.95 6.29 2.00
N VAL A 80 9.01 5.40 3.00
CA VAL A 80 7.82 4.91 3.72
C VAL A 80 7.07 6.06 4.38
N ASP A 81 7.81 6.95 5.06
CA ASP A 81 7.22 8.10 5.75
C ASP A 81 6.66 9.13 4.76
N ALA A 82 7.36 9.39 3.65
CA ALA A 82 6.86 10.28 2.60
C ALA A 82 5.56 9.77 1.95
N LEU A 83 5.49 8.47 1.65
CA LEU A 83 4.26 7.84 1.14
C LEU A 83 3.14 7.84 2.16
N ALA A 84 3.45 7.59 3.43
CA ALA A 84 2.47 7.68 4.51
C ALA A 84 1.94 9.12 4.68
N ALA A 85 2.81 10.13 4.60
CA ALA A 85 2.42 11.55 4.62
C ALA A 85 1.55 11.93 3.42
N THR A 86 1.88 11.41 2.24
CA THR A 86 1.11 11.64 1.01
C THR A 86 -0.26 10.97 1.08
N LEU A 87 -0.34 9.71 1.53
CA LEU A 87 -1.61 9.02 1.76
C LEU A 87 -2.49 9.71 2.78
N ALA A 88 -1.91 10.28 3.84
CA ALA A 88 -2.64 10.99 4.88
C ALA A 88 -3.33 12.29 4.40
N GLN A 89 -2.96 12.80 3.21
CA GLN A 89 -3.68 13.91 2.57
C GLN A 89 -5.06 13.48 2.03
N VAL A 90 -5.27 12.17 1.86
CA VAL A 90 -6.45 11.62 1.18
C VAL A 90 -7.26 10.70 2.09
N PHE A 91 -6.61 9.91 2.92
CA PHE A 91 -7.22 8.88 3.76
C PHE A 91 -7.21 9.27 5.24
N PRO A 92 -8.34 9.09 5.95
CA PRO A 92 -8.47 9.51 7.35
C PRO A 92 -7.67 8.65 8.32
N SER A 93 -7.29 7.43 7.93
CA SER A 93 -6.44 6.56 8.74
C SER A 93 -5.38 5.94 7.85
N VAL A 94 -4.13 6.04 8.29
CA VAL A 94 -2.96 5.47 7.59
C VAL A 94 -2.14 4.63 8.57
N TYR A 95 -1.82 3.42 8.14
CA TYR A 95 -1.03 2.45 8.89
C TYR A 95 0.23 2.07 8.14
N ILE A 96 1.25 1.69 8.86
CA ILE A 96 2.47 1.11 8.33
C ILE A 96 2.60 -0.29 8.92
N ILE A 97 2.83 -1.27 8.07
CA ILE A 97 3.04 -2.67 8.43
C ILE A 97 4.44 -3.03 7.95
N ASP A 98 5.37 -3.16 8.88
CA ASP A 98 6.74 -3.51 8.54
C ASP A 98 6.86 -5.02 8.35
N GLU A 99 7.55 -5.45 7.29
CA GLU A 99 8.01 -6.83 7.21
C GLU A 99 8.98 -7.12 8.35
N PRO A 100 8.87 -8.29 9.02
CA PRO A 100 9.82 -8.67 10.05
C PRO A 100 11.23 -8.61 9.50
N ASP A 101 12.06 -7.74 10.07
CA ASP A 101 13.38 -7.44 9.57
C ASP A 101 14.36 -8.58 9.88
N PRO A 102 15.02 -9.17 8.88
CA PRO A 102 16.06 -10.16 9.12
C PRO A 102 17.36 -9.56 9.69
N GLY A 103 17.41 -8.21 9.86
CA GLY A 103 18.59 -7.50 10.38
C GLY A 103 19.67 -7.19 9.32
N TYR A 104 19.41 -7.51 8.05
CA TYR A 104 20.32 -7.21 6.93
C TYR A 104 19.56 -7.12 5.61
N GLY A 105 20.12 -6.33 4.69
CA GLY A 105 19.63 -6.25 3.30
C GLY A 105 18.44 -5.30 3.12
N LEU A 106 17.58 -5.67 2.18
CA LEU A 106 16.38 -4.92 1.83
C LEU A 106 15.16 -5.59 2.47
N GLY A 107 14.27 -4.78 3.03
CA GLY A 107 12.98 -5.18 3.52
C GLY A 107 11.86 -4.41 2.84
N ASN A 108 10.62 -4.72 3.20
CA ASN A 108 9.45 -4.04 2.71
C ASN A 108 8.60 -3.53 3.87
N SER A 109 7.86 -2.47 3.60
CA SER A 109 6.76 -2.01 4.44
C SER A 109 5.52 -1.83 3.59
N LEU A 110 4.37 -2.25 4.09
CA LEU A 110 3.09 -1.87 3.49
C LEU A 110 2.61 -0.57 4.12
N VAL A 111 2.33 0.44 3.29
CA VAL A 111 1.63 1.64 3.72
C VAL A 111 0.17 1.50 3.31
N VAL A 112 -0.73 1.53 4.30
CA VAL A 112 -2.15 1.21 4.11
C VAL A 112 -2.99 2.42 4.48
N GLY A 113 -3.85 2.87 3.54
CA GLY A 113 -4.88 3.90 3.77
C GLY A 113 -6.28 3.30 3.78
N THR A 114 -7.15 3.71 4.70
CA THR A 114 -8.54 3.26 4.77
C THR A 114 -9.51 4.38 4.44
N VAL A 115 -10.58 4.09 3.69
CA VAL A 115 -11.62 5.08 3.33
C VAL A 115 -12.37 5.57 4.55
N GLN A 116 -12.67 4.67 5.48
CA GLN A 116 -13.27 4.99 6.78
C GLN A 116 -12.21 5.35 7.82
N THR A 117 -12.59 6.14 8.81
CA THR A 117 -11.78 6.30 10.02
C THR A 117 -11.78 4.99 10.79
N THR A 118 -10.62 4.40 10.99
CA THR A 118 -10.44 3.11 11.65
C THR A 118 -9.49 3.23 12.84
N ARG A 119 -9.45 2.17 13.66
CA ARG A 119 -8.52 2.04 14.79
C ARG A 119 -7.72 0.75 14.62
N LEU A 120 -6.51 0.72 15.13
CA LEU A 120 -5.67 -0.48 15.11
C LEU A 120 -6.35 -1.67 15.80
N GLU A 121 -7.20 -1.40 16.79
CA GLU A 121 -7.98 -2.43 17.48
C GLU A 121 -8.92 -3.18 16.52
N ASN A 122 -9.48 -2.49 15.51
CA ASN A 122 -10.33 -3.15 14.51
C ASN A 122 -9.58 -4.28 13.78
N LEU A 123 -8.30 -4.05 13.43
CA LEU A 123 -7.47 -5.09 12.80
C LEU A 123 -7.26 -6.29 13.74
N ARG A 124 -7.01 -6.04 15.03
CA ARG A 124 -6.84 -7.07 16.04
C ARG A 124 -8.12 -7.89 16.22
N VAL A 125 -9.26 -7.23 16.36
CA VAL A 125 -10.57 -7.90 16.48
C VAL A 125 -10.86 -8.72 15.22
N ASN A 126 -10.71 -8.13 14.04
CA ASN A 126 -10.98 -8.82 12.78
C ASN A 126 -10.04 -10.03 12.58
N SER A 127 -8.80 -9.96 13.05
CA SER A 127 -7.88 -11.08 12.94
C SER A 127 -8.34 -12.32 13.71
N THR A 128 -9.14 -12.17 14.76
CA THR A 128 -9.68 -13.31 15.54
C THR A 128 -10.74 -14.09 14.78
N THR A 129 -11.31 -13.54 13.72
CA THR A 129 -12.32 -14.21 12.87
C THR A 129 -11.71 -15.05 11.75
N LEU A 130 -10.40 -14.97 11.57
CA LEU A 130 -9.69 -15.75 10.55
C LEU A 130 -9.65 -17.22 10.92
N THR A 131 -10.04 -18.07 9.96
CA THR A 131 -10.05 -19.53 10.14
C THR A 131 -9.01 -20.26 9.30
N HIS A 132 -8.51 -19.62 8.23
CA HIS A 132 -7.50 -20.24 7.36
C HIS A 132 -6.13 -20.24 8.06
N PRO A 133 -5.46 -21.41 8.24
CA PRO A 133 -4.24 -21.52 9.05
C PRO A 133 -3.11 -20.57 8.62
N LEU A 134 -2.89 -20.41 7.30
CA LEU A 134 -1.86 -19.50 6.79
C LEU A 134 -2.16 -18.04 7.13
N LEU A 135 -3.44 -17.61 7.06
CA LEU A 135 -3.82 -16.25 7.43
C LEU A 135 -3.67 -15.99 8.92
N VAL A 136 -4.02 -16.97 9.76
CA VAL A 136 -3.80 -16.90 11.22
C VAL A 136 -2.32 -16.75 11.53
N GLU A 137 -1.46 -17.59 10.94
CA GLU A 137 -0.01 -17.52 11.12
C GLU A 137 0.56 -16.18 10.65
N MET A 138 0.16 -15.71 9.46
CA MET A 138 0.57 -14.40 8.95
C MET A 138 0.18 -13.28 9.90
N MET A 139 -1.05 -13.27 10.39
CA MET A 139 -1.51 -12.22 11.31
C MET A 139 -0.76 -12.23 12.63
N GLN A 140 -0.40 -13.38 13.17
CA GLN A 140 0.44 -13.47 14.38
C GLN A 140 1.82 -12.80 14.18
N ARG A 141 2.39 -12.90 12.99
CA ARG A 141 3.67 -12.26 12.64
C ARG A 141 3.52 -10.76 12.36
N VAL A 142 2.43 -10.37 11.72
CA VAL A 142 2.20 -8.99 11.22
C VAL A 142 1.69 -8.06 12.33
N LEU A 143 0.76 -8.51 13.19
CA LEU A 143 0.13 -7.66 14.19
C LEU A 143 1.12 -6.89 15.09
N PRO A 144 2.25 -7.46 15.55
CA PRO A 144 3.24 -6.73 16.33
C PRO A 144 3.96 -5.63 15.54
N GLN A 145 3.95 -5.72 14.21
CA GLN A 145 4.67 -4.82 13.29
C GLN A 145 3.78 -3.69 12.76
N VAL A 146 2.48 -3.68 13.13
CA VAL A 146 1.55 -2.65 12.67
C VAL A 146 1.63 -1.41 13.56
N ARG A 147 1.82 -0.26 12.94
CA ARG A 147 1.81 1.04 13.61
C ARG A 147 0.95 2.06 12.87
N ILE A 148 0.40 3.02 13.61
CA ILE A 148 -0.27 4.18 13.01
C ILE A 148 0.82 5.08 12.41
N ALA A 149 0.64 5.50 11.17
CA ALA A 149 1.54 6.45 10.54
C ALA A 149 1.46 7.82 11.27
N ARG A 150 2.62 8.35 11.62
CA ARG A 150 2.76 9.67 12.26
C ARG A 150 3.88 10.44 11.56
N PRO A 151 3.63 10.95 10.34
CA PRO A 151 4.65 11.69 9.60
C PRO A 151 5.12 12.90 10.41
N SER A 152 6.43 13.12 10.43
CA SER A 152 7.04 14.27 11.09
C SER A 152 6.73 15.56 10.31
N PRO A 153 6.70 16.72 10.97
CA PRO A 153 6.64 18.00 10.28
C PRO A 153 7.78 18.12 9.26
N GLY A 154 7.45 18.51 8.03
CA GLY A 154 8.43 18.61 6.93
C GLY A 154 8.68 17.35 6.14
N THR A 155 8.04 16.21 6.48
CA THR A 155 8.05 15.03 5.62
C THR A 155 7.51 15.37 4.24
N PRO A 156 8.20 14.99 3.14
CA PRO A 156 7.75 15.29 1.78
C PRO A 156 6.36 14.72 1.49
N ILE A 157 5.55 15.50 0.79
CA ILE A 157 4.28 15.08 0.21
C ILE A 157 4.45 15.10 -1.31
N PHE A 158 4.11 13.99 -1.96
CA PHE A 158 4.26 13.84 -3.39
C PHE A 158 3.00 14.29 -4.12
N THR A 159 3.18 15.12 -5.13
CA THR A 159 2.13 15.58 -6.06
C THR A 159 2.57 15.29 -7.49
N ASP A 160 1.65 15.37 -8.46
CA ASP A 160 1.98 15.18 -9.87
C ASP A 160 3.03 16.18 -10.37
N ASP A 161 3.06 17.38 -9.80
CA ASP A 161 4.03 18.41 -10.12
C ASP A 161 5.37 18.22 -9.41
N ARG A 162 5.39 17.47 -8.28
CA ARG A 162 6.60 17.29 -7.46
C ARG A 162 6.58 15.95 -6.72
N ALA A 163 7.22 14.97 -7.30
CA ALA A 163 7.40 13.65 -6.69
C ALA A 163 8.87 13.18 -6.83
N PRO A 164 9.82 13.77 -6.05
CA PRO A 164 11.24 13.45 -6.14
C PRO A 164 11.58 12.13 -5.44
N ILE A 165 10.93 11.03 -5.81
CA ILE A 165 11.09 9.72 -5.18
C ILE A 165 12.55 9.28 -5.18
N GLU A 166 13.26 9.53 -6.28
CA GLU A 166 14.67 9.18 -6.45
C GLU A 166 15.62 9.93 -5.50
N GLN A 167 15.18 11.04 -4.91
CA GLN A 167 15.96 11.83 -3.94
C GLN A 167 15.69 11.44 -2.50
N VAL A 168 14.66 10.64 -2.26
CA VAL A 168 14.21 10.22 -0.94
C VAL A 168 14.68 8.79 -0.60
N VAL A 169 15.24 8.11 -1.59
CA VAL A 169 15.79 6.74 -1.44
C VAL A 169 17.28 6.77 -1.17
#